data_5bbad7dbbf6d8ae27266ee96126805f1
#
_entry.id   5bbad7dbbf6d8ae27266ee96126805f1
#
_cell.length_a   1.000
_cell.length_b   1.000
_cell.length_c   1.000
_cell.angle_alpha   90.00
_cell.angle_beta   90.00
_cell.angle_gamma   90.00
#
_symmetry.space_group_name_H-M   'P 1'
#
loop_
_entity.id
_entity.type
_entity.pdbx_description
1 polymer ?
#
loop_
_entity_poly.entity_id
_entity_poly.type
_entity_poly.pdbx_seq_one_letter_code
_entity_poly.pdbx_strand_id
1 'polypeptide(L)'
;MKYTLDYEKYAELARRVAAEGSVLLRNEDGVLPLQKGQKVSIFGRTQFEHYKSGTGSGGMVNAPYVTNITDSLKEDGTVQVNEVLEAQYREWLKDHPFDIGEGWAMEPWNQEEMPVSEELARQAAEQSDLAIVVLGRTAGEDKDNSAAEGSYLLTAAEEEILRNVCNAFARTIVVLNVGNIMDMKWVDRYQPQAVLYVWQGGQEGGRATVDVLTGKVNPGGKLSDTIAEDIEDYPSTENFGDPVENFYTEDIYVGYRYFETFARDKVKYPFGFGLSYTRFQTESMGLAVQGTEATVIEKVTNVGGMSGRETIQV
;
A
#
# COMPACT_ATOMS: atom_id res chain seq x y z
N MET A 1 -40.18 -5.84 -8.88
CA MET A 1 -39.39 -6.00 -7.64
C MET A 1 -38.56 -4.73 -7.47
N LYS A 2 -38.65 -4.04 -6.36
CA LYS A 2 -37.91 -2.78 -6.11
C LYS A 2 -36.66 -3.17 -5.32
N TYR A 3 -35.49 -3.08 -5.95
CA TYR A 3 -34.22 -3.33 -5.25
C TYR A 3 -33.82 -2.05 -4.51
N THR A 4 -33.41 -2.19 -3.27
CA THR A 4 -32.85 -1.10 -2.45
C THR A 4 -31.39 -1.42 -2.15
N LEU A 5 -30.51 -0.47 -2.34
CA LEU A 5 -29.11 -0.59 -1.97
C LEU A 5 -28.96 -0.25 -0.48
N ASP A 6 -28.41 -1.17 0.29
CA ASP A 6 -28.08 -0.97 1.71
C ASP A 6 -26.63 -0.41 1.78
N TYR A 7 -26.52 0.91 1.81
CA TYR A 7 -25.23 1.59 1.80
C TYR A 7 -24.36 1.28 3.02
N GLU A 8 -24.97 1.05 4.18
CA GLU A 8 -24.22 0.72 5.41
C GLU A 8 -23.52 -0.64 5.27
N LYS A 9 -24.26 -1.66 4.85
CA LYS A 9 -23.70 -2.99 4.60
C LYS A 9 -22.63 -2.98 3.50
N TYR A 10 -22.80 -2.16 2.46
CA TYR A 10 -21.80 -2.02 1.42
C TYR A 10 -20.54 -1.32 1.93
N ALA A 11 -20.67 -0.31 2.78
CA ALA A 11 -19.54 0.35 3.42
C ALA A 11 -18.75 -0.63 4.32
N GLU A 12 -19.45 -1.42 5.15
CA GLU A 12 -18.83 -2.46 5.96
C GLU A 12 -18.10 -3.51 5.12
N LEU A 13 -18.73 -3.95 4.01
CA LEU A 13 -18.09 -4.90 3.08
C LEU A 13 -16.87 -4.29 2.42
N ALA A 14 -16.95 -3.05 1.92
CA ALA A 14 -15.85 -2.33 1.30
C ALA A 14 -14.67 -2.17 2.27
N ARG A 15 -14.93 -1.77 3.53
CA ARG A 15 -13.93 -1.68 4.58
C ARG A 15 -13.22 -3.01 4.82
N ARG A 16 -13.99 -4.09 4.94
CA ARG A 16 -13.42 -5.43 5.15
C ARG A 16 -12.59 -5.89 3.97
N VAL A 17 -13.06 -5.69 2.74
CA VAL A 17 -12.33 -6.08 1.51
C VAL A 17 -11.01 -5.31 1.41
N ALA A 18 -11.03 -3.99 1.64
CA ALA A 18 -9.82 -3.18 1.61
C ALA A 18 -8.82 -3.58 2.71
N ALA A 19 -9.31 -3.85 3.93
CA ALA A 19 -8.45 -4.30 5.03
C ALA A 19 -7.84 -5.69 4.75
N GLU A 20 -8.65 -6.68 4.37
CA GLU A 20 -8.18 -8.04 4.08
C GLU A 20 -7.28 -8.08 2.83
N GLY A 21 -7.46 -7.15 1.87
CA GLY A 21 -6.65 -7.01 0.67
C GLY A 21 -5.32 -6.27 0.87
N SER A 22 -5.10 -5.66 2.02
CA SER A 22 -3.83 -4.99 2.33
C SER A 22 -2.69 -6.00 2.41
N VAL A 23 -1.53 -5.63 1.86
CA VAL A 23 -0.34 -6.49 1.77
C VAL A 23 0.73 -6.01 2.73
N LEU A 24 1.10 -6.84 3.69
CA LEU A 24 2.19 -6.56 4.61
C LEU A 24 3.51 -7.02 3.97
N LEU A 25 4.38 -6.08 3.60
CA LEU A 25 5.65 -6.37 2.92
C LEU A 25 6.81 -6.55 3.90
N ARG A 26 6.75 -5.90 5.06
CA ARG A 26 7.78 -5.97 6.10
C ARG A 26 7.13 -5.77 7.47
N ASN A 27 7.60 -6.48 8.50
CA ASN A 27 7.18 -6.30 9.90
C ASN A 27 8.26 -6.82 10.84
N GLU A 28 9.28 -6.02 11.07
CA GLU A 28 10.38 -6.36 11.96
C GLU A 28 9.97 -6.16 13.43
N ASP A 29 10.46 -7.04 14.28
CA ASP A 29 10.20 -7.02 15.73
C ASP A 29 8.72 -6.94 16.13
N GLY A 30 7.81 -7.24 15.19
CA GLY A 30 6.38 -7.18 15.43
C GLY A 30 5.89 -5.76 15.76
N VAL A 31 6.45 -4.72 15.09
CA VAL A 31 6.02 -3.33 15.29
C VAL A 31 4.53 -3.15 14.95
N LEU A 32 4.01 -3.92 14.04
CA LEU A 32 2.57 -4.09 13.78
C LEU A 32 2.09 -5.44 14.35
N PRO A 33 0.86 -5.51 14.88
CA PRO A 33 -0.10 -4.42 15.03
C PRO A 33 0.28 -3.44 16.17
N LEU A 34 -0.17 -2.18 16.02
CA LEU A 34 -0.01 -1.12 17.00
C LEU A 34 -0.58 -1.51 18.36
N GLN A 35 0.09 -1.11 19.42
CA GLN A 35 -0.30 -1.44 20.78
C GLN A 35 -1.11 -0.31 21.40
N LYS A 36 -2.08 -0.70 22.25
CA LYS A 36 -2.95 0.25 22.93
C LYS A 36 -2.16 1.27 23.75
N GLY A 37 -2.50 2.54 23.55
CA GLY A 37 -1.92 3.66 24.29
C GLY A 37 -0.61 4.20 23.72
N GLN A 38 -0.04 3.59 22.66
CA GLN A 38 1.11 4.16 21.97
C GLN A 38 0.76 5.54 21.39
N LYS A 39 1.76 6.43 21.38
CA LYS A 39 1.68 7.72 20.71
C LYS A 39 2.32 7.61 19.33
N VAL A 40 1.63 8.13 18.32
CA VAL A 40 2.07 8.05 16.93
C VAL A 40 2.17 9.43 16.29
N SER A 41 3.27 9.72 15.59
CA SER A 41 3.41 10.86 14.69
C SER A 41 3.18 10.38 13.26
N ILE A 42 2.30 11.05 12.51
CA ILE A 42 1.96 10.66 11.15
C ILE A 42 2.46 11.71 10.18
N PHE A 43 3.22 11.29 9.18
CA PHE A 43 3.83 12.12 8.14
C PHE A 43 3.26 11.75 6.76
N GLY A 44 3.32 12.70 5.82
CA GLY A 44 2.76 12.56 4.48
C GLY A 44 1.32 13.07 4.40
N ARG A 45 1.02 13.87 3.37
CA ARG A 45 -0.30 14.52 3.21
C ARG A 45 -1.43 13.52 2.99
N THR A 46 -1.16 12.38 2.39
CA THR A 46 -2.16 11.34 2.12
C THR A 46 -2.70 10.65 3.38
N GLN A 47 -2.17 10.98 4.55
CA GLN A 47 -2.82 10.66 5.83
C GLN A 47 -4.21 11.30 5.95
N PHE A 48 -4.45 12.46 5.30
CA PHE A 48 -5.72 13.20 5.28
C PHE A 48 -6.44 13.07 3.93
N GLU A 49 -5.68 13.13 2.85
CA GLU A 49 -6.17 13.13 1.48
C GLU A 49 -5.92 11.76 0.82
N HIS A 50 -6.60 10.76 1.36
CA HIS A 50 -6.44 9.37 0.96
C HIS A 50 -6.90 9.15 -0.48
N TYR A 51 -6.04 8.57 -1.31
CA TYR A 51 -6.40 8.13 -2.66
C TYR A 51 -7.41 6.98 -2.56
N LYS A 52 -8.68 7.30 -2.78
CA LYS A 52 -9.78 6.33 -2.73
C LYS A 52 -9.84 5.42 -3.97
N SER A 53 -9.44 5.97 -5.11
CA SER A 53 -9.54 5.34 -6.44
C SER A 53 -8.51 5.97 -7.38
N GLY A 54 -8.33 5.37 -8.54
CA GLY A 54 -7.49 5.93 -9.59
C GLY A 54 -8.17 7.01 -10.42
N THR A 55 -7.49 7.44 -11.47
CA THR A 55 -7.95 8.42 -12.45
C THR A 55 -8.89 7.79 -13.50
N GLY A 56 -9.40 8.62 -14.40
CA GLY A 56 -10.25 8.20 -15.50
C GLY A 56 -11.66 7.80 -15.06
N SER A 57 -12.29 6.88 -15.77
CA SER A 57 -13.66 6.44 -15.52
C SER A 57 -13.85 5.80 -14.15
N GLY A 58 -12.84 5.12 -13.63
CA GLY A 58 -12.83 4.56 -12.27
C GLY A 58 -12.74 5.61 -11.16
N GLY A 59 -12.11 6.75 -11.42
CA GLY A 59 -11.93 7.86 -10.48
C GLY A 59 -13.15 8.75 -10.29
N MET A 60 -14.02 8.83 -11.29
CA MET A 60 -15.19 9.71 -11.30
C MET A 60 -16.38 9.19 -10.48
N VAL A 61 -16.18 8.25 -9.59
CA VAL A 61 -17.22 7.71 -8.72
C VAL A 61 -17.56 8.71 -7.61
N ASN A 62 -18.84 9.10 -7.53
CA ASN A 62 -19.35 9.91 -6.43
C ASN A 62 -19.48 9.05 -5.17
N ALA A 63 -18.52 9.16 -4.27
CA ALA A 63 -18.62 8.59 -2.94
C ALA A 63 -19.30 9.60 -2.00
N PRO A 64 -20.22 9.17 -1.13
CA PRO A 64 -20.89 10.05 -0.17
C PRO A 64 -19.92 10.64 0.86
N TYR A 65 -18.80 9.97 1.12
CA TYR A 65 -17.68 10.38 1.95
C TYR A 65 -16.43 9.58 1.60
N VAL A 66 -15.30 10.03 2.09
CA VAL A 66 -14.03 9.28 2.04
C VAL A 66 -13.39 9.37 3.41
N THR A 67 -12.99 8.23 3.98
CA THR A 67 -12.28 8.20 5.27
C THR A 67 -10.79 8.38 5.05
N ASN A 68 -10.10 9.00 6.02
CA ASN A 68 -8.66 9.15 6.03
C ASN A 68 -8.03 8.43 7.24
N ILE A 69 -6.72 8.27 7.22
CA ILE A 69 -6.00 7.49 8.23
C ILE A 69 -6.02 8.18 9.59
N THR A 70 -5.69 9.48 9.64
CA THR A 70 -5.54 10.23 10.89
C THR A 70 -6.86 10.31 11.67
N ASP A 71 -7.94 10.73 11.01
CA ASP A 71 -9.24 10.84 11.68
C ASP A 71 -9.76 9.46 12.09
N SER A 72 -9.51 8.43 11.27
CA SER A 72 -9.89 7.05 11.60
C SER A 72 -9.10 6.47 12.77
N LEU A 73 -7.81 6.80 12.95
CA LEU A 73 -7.03 6.41 14.14
C LEU A 73 -7.55 7.10 15.41
N LYS A 74 -7.92 8.37 15.31
CA LYS A 74 -8.55 9.10 16.44
C LYS A 74 -9.92 8.53 16.80
N GLU A 75 -10.73 8.17 15.82
CA GLU A 75 -12.03 7.50 16.01
C GLU A 75 -11.84 6.11 16.63
N ASP A 76 -10.83 5.37 16.20
CA ASP A 76 -10.52 4.03 16.73
C ASP A 76 -10.07 4.05 18.19
N GLY A 77 -9.28 5.02 18.58
CA GLY A 77 -8.84 5.25 19.96
C GLY A 77 -7.84 4.23 20.52
N THR A 78 -7.30 3.32 19.71
CA THR A 78 -6.25 2.38 20.13
C THR A 78 -4.95 3.11 20.44
N VAL A 79 -4.59 4.11 19.64
CA VAL A 79 -3.38 4.92 19.77
C VAL A 79 -3.71 6.40 19.96
N GLN A 80 -2.74 7.19 20.37
CA GLN A 80 -2.84 8.64 20.49
C GLN A 80 -2.07 9.28 19.34
N VAL A 81 -2.73 10.10 18.54
CA VAL A 81 -2.09 10.85 17.45
C VAL A 81 -1.39 12.07 18.01
N ASN A 82 -0.20 12.41 17.52
CA ASN A 82 0.50 13.64 17.82
C ASN A 82 -0.27 14.85 17.25
N GLU A 83 -1.05 15.51 18.09
CA GLU A 83 -1.92 16.62 17.69
C GLU A 83 -1.13 17.87 17.24
N VAL A 84 0.09 18.05 17.73
CA VAL A 84 0.95 19.19 17.33
C VAL A 84 1.36 19.03 15.85
N LEU A 85 1.85 17.87 15.47
CA LEU A 85 2.20 17.57 14.08
C LEU A 85 0.95 17.56 13.17
N GLU A 86 -0.14 16.97 13.65
CA GLU A 86 -1.44 16.98 12.94
C GLU A 86 -1.86 18.41 12.61
N ALA A 87 -1.81 19.33 13.59
CA ALA A 87 -2.20 20.71 13.39
C ALA A 87 -1.31 21.43 12.36
N GLN A 88 -0.01 21.14 12.34
CA GLN A 88 0.92 21.69 11.34
C GLN A 88 0.55 21.24 9.93
N TYR A 89 0.28 19.94 9.73
CA TYR A 89 -0.17 19.44 8.43
C TYR A 89 -1.49 20.04 7.99
N ARG A 90 -2.49 20.12 8.89
CA ARG A 90 -3.80 20.70 8.57
C ARG A 90 -3.71 22.19 8.23
N GLU A 91 -2.78 22.92 8.85
CA GLU A 91 -2.54 24.33 8.51
C GLU A 91 -1.88 24.45 7.14
N TRP A 92 -0.84 23.65 6.89
CA TRP A 92 -0.12 23.65 5.61
C TRP A 92 -1.04 23.30 4.42
N LEU A 93 -1.93 22.33 4.59
CA LEU A 93 -2.88 21.88 3.56
C LEU A 93 -3.88 22.97 3.12
N LYS A 94 -4.10 24.01 3.93
CA LYS A 94 -4.99 25.12 3.52
C LYS A 94 -4.43 25.93 2.36
N ASP A 95 -3.12 26.06 2.31
CA ASP A 95 -2.41 26.80 1.26
C ASP A 95 -1.93 25.88 0.12
N HIS A 96 -2.01 24.56 0.31
CA HIS A 96 -1.57 23.53 -0.64
C HIS A 96 -2.70 22.52 -0.91
N PRO A 97 -3.78 22.95 -1.58
CA PRO A 97 -4.93 22.09 -1.85
C PRO A 97 -4.55 20.89 -2.72
N PHE A 98 -5.33 19.82 -2.61
CA PHE A 98 -5.15 18.65 -3.47
C PHE A 98 -5.38 19.03 -4.93
N ASP A 99 -4.40 18.73 -5.79
CA ASP A 99 -4.47 18.98 -7.22
C ASP A 99 -5.23 17.85 -7.92
N ILE A 100 -6.42 18.16 -8.44
CA ILE A 100 -7.24 17.21 -9.20
C ILE A 100 -6.93 17.23 -10.69
N GLY A 101 -6.02 18.12 -11.14
CA GLY A 101 -5.71 18.37 -12.53
C GLY A 101 -6.83 19.11 -13.28
N GLU A 102 -6.51 19.56 -14.48
CA GLU A 102 -7.46 20.25 -15.38
C GLU A 102 -7.82 19.34 -16.56
N GLY A 103 -8.88 18.54 -16.43
CA GLY A 103 -9.37 17.67 -17.50
C GLY A 103 -9.42 16.18 -17.14
N TRP A 104 -9.64 15.37 -18.18
CA TRP A 104 -9.73 13.93 -18.05
C TRP A 104 -8.39 13.31 -17.64
N ALA A 105 -8.39 12.55 -16.55
CA ALA A 105 -7.20 11.81 -16.03
C ALA A 105 -5.95 12.68 -15.83
N MET A 106 -6.11 14.01 -15.65
CA MET A 106 -4.99 14.96 -15.53
C MET A 106 -4.48 15.15 -14.10
N GLU A 107 -5.07 14.48 -13.10
CA GLU A 107 -4.52 14.42 -11.74
C GLU A 107 -3.04 14.04 -11.77
N PRO A 108 -2.14 14.77 -11.07
CA PRO A 108 -0.72 14.41 -11.04
C PRO A 108 -0.50 13.05 -10.35
N TRP A 109 0.60 12.37 -10.68
CA TRP A 109 0.95 11.08 -10.09
C TRP A 109 0.99 11.07 -8.57
N ASN A 110 1.57 12.12 -8.02
CA ASN A 110 1.66 12.41 -6.60
C ASN A 110 1.25 13.85 -6.34
N GLN A 111 1.02 14.16 -5.08
CA GLN A 111 0.75 15.52 -4.62
C GLN A 111 2.00 16.13 -4.00
N GLU A 112 2.07 17.46 -3.95
CA GLU A 112 3.11 18.16 -3.21
C GLU A 112 3.10 17.74 -1.73
N GLU A 113 4.27 17.45 -1.16
CA GLU A 113 4.40 17.06 0.24
C GLU A 113 4.87 18.23 1.13
N MET A 114 4.36 18.26 2.36
CA MET A 114 4.86 19.20 3.37
C MET A 114 6.33 18.90 3.68
N PRO A 115 7.24 19.88 3.59
CA PRO A 115 8.64 19.67 3.94
C PRO A 115 8.81 19.21 5.40
N VAL A 116 9.56 18.15 5.61
CA VAL A 116 9.85 17.60 6.94
C VAL A 116 11.34 17.72 7.20
N SER A 117 11.74 18.78 7.92
CA SER A 117 13.13 18.99 8.32
C SER A 117 13.58 17.96 9.37
N GLU A 118 14.89 17.78 9.54
CA GLU A 118 15.46 16.96 10.62
C GLU A 118 14.97 17.42 12.00
N GLU A 119 14.87 18.72 12.20
CA GLU A 119 14.40 19.29 13.46
C GLU A 119 12.92 18.96 13.73
N LEU A 120 12.05 19.06 12.72
CA LEU A 120 10.64 18.68 12.86
C LEU A 120 10.50 17.19 13.18
N ALA A 121 11.24 16.34 12.49
CA ALA A 121 11.23 14.88 12.73
C ALA A 121 11.72 14.56 14.16
N ARG A 122 12.77 15.23 14.63
CA ARG A 122 13.30 15.06 16.00
C ARG A 122 12.29 15.51 17.06
N GLN A 123 11.67 16.68 16.88
CA GLN A 123 10.63 17.18 17.82
C GLN A 123 9.42 16.24 17.89
N ALA A 124 9.01 15.68 16.75
CA ALA A 124 7.95 14.70 16.70
C ALA A 124 8.35 13.39 17.42
N ALA A 125 9.60 12.95 17.30
CA ALA A 125 10.11 11.77 17.97
C ALA A 125 10.18 11.92 19.50
N GLU A 126 10.40 13.12 20.01
CA GLU A 126 10.34 13.42 21.45
C GLU A 126 8.92 13.28 22.02
N GLN A 127 7.90 13.36 21.17
CA GLN A 127 6.49 13.37 21.56
C GLN A 127 5.76 12.05 21.24
N SER A 128 6.41 11.12 20.56
CA SER A 128 5.74 9.87 20.07
C SER A 128 6.64 8.65 20.17
N ASP A 129 6.01 7.50 20.34
CA ASP A 129 6.69 6.20 20.45
C ASP A 129 7.17 5.65 19.11
N LEU A 130 6.50 6.04 18.02
CA LEU A 130 6.80 5.60 16.66
C LEU A 130 6.25 6.60 15.61
N ALA A 131 6.75 6.46 14.39
CA ALA A 131 6.26 7.21 13.23
C ALA A 131 5.49 6.32 12.27
N ILE A 132 4.50 6.92 11.60
CA ILE A 132 3.84 6.39 10.40
C ILE A 132 4.10 7.38 9.27
N VAL A 133 4.69 6.93 8.18
CA VAL A 133 4.84 7.72 6.95
C VAL A 133 3.87 7.19 5.92
N VAL A 134 3.02 8.05 5.38
CA VAL A 134 2.04 7.66 4.35
C VAL A 134 2.48 8.24 3.02
N LEU A 135 2.79 7.36 2.06
CA LEU A 135 3.12 7.73 0.69
C LEU A 135 1.93 7.43 -0.21
N GLY A 136 1.62 8.36 -1.11
CA GLY A 136 0.48 8.25 -2.00
C GLY A 136 0.82 8.38 -3.48
N ARG A 137 0.14 7.59 -4.30
CA ARG A 137 0.18 7.67 -5.76
C ARG A 137 -1.21 7.43 -6.32
N THR A 138 -1.60 8.26 -7.27
CA THR A 138 -2.72 7.90 -8.13
C THR A 138 -2.34 6.75 -9.07
N ALA A 139 -3.31 6.16 -9.71
CA ALA A 139 -3.16 5.17 -10.78
C ALA A 139 -4.42 5.22 -11.66
N GLY A 140 -4.50 4.40 -12.67
CA GLY A 140 -5.71 4.24 -13.47
C GLY A 140 -5.51 4.63 -14.92
N GLU A 141 -6.59 5.01 -15.56
CA GLU A 141 -6.63 5.33 -16.99
C GLU A 141 -5.70 6.51 -17.30
N ASP A 142 -4.90 6.39 -18.36
CA ASP A 142 -3.88 7.36 -18.79
C ASP A 142 -2.78 7.66 -17.75
N LYS A 143 -2.53 6.72 -16.82
CA LYS A 143 -1.47 6.80 -15.80
C LYS A 143 -0.57 5.57 -15.83
N ASP A 144 0.16 5.42 -16.92
CA ASP A 144 1.17 4.39 -17.06
C ASP A 144 2.45 4.77 -16.29
N ASN A 145 3.03 3.82 -15.54
CA ASN A 145 4.27 4.05 -14.81
C ASN A 145 5.41 4.45 -15.74
N SER A 146 6.27 5.32 -15.23
CA SER A 146 7.51 5.70 -15.89
C SER A 146 8.63 5.83 -14.86
N ALA A 147 9.90 5.71 -15.32
CA ALA A 147 11.09 5.93 -14.50
C ALA A 147 11.26 7.42 -14.13
N ALA A 148 10.24 8.01 -13.52
CA ALA A 148 10.20 9.42 -13.16
C ALA A 148 9.85 9.60 -11.68
N GLU A 149 10.33 10.71 -11.09
CA GLU A 149 9.96 11.12 -9.74
C GLU A 149 8.45 11.33 -9.65
N GLY A 150 7.87 10.84 -8.55
CA GLY A 150 6.42 10.95 -8.31
C GLY A 150 5.57 9.93 -9.07
N SER A 151 6.11 9.25 -10.08
CA SER A 151 5.51 8.07 -10.71
C SER A 151 6.06 6.80 -10.05
N TYR A 152 6.99 6.11 -10.68
CA TYR A 152 7.63 4.92 -10.12
C TYR A 152 8.63 5.27 -9.02
N LEU A 153 9.43 6.32 -9.20
CA LEU A 153 10.44 6.75 -8.24
C LEU A 153 9.85 7.66 -7.16
N LEU A 154 10.50 7.69 -6.00
CA LEU A 154 10.21 8.69 -4.97
C LEU A 154 10.54 10.10 -5.48
N THR A 155 9.79 11.10 -5.03
CA THR A 155 10.16 12.50 -5.16
C THR A 155 11.27 12.86 -4.19
N ALA A 156 11.99 13.95 -4.45
CA ALA A 156 12.99 14.48 -3.51
C ALA A 156 12.38 14.77 -2.12
N ALA A 157 11.14 15.26 -2.06
CA ALA A 157 10.45 15.52 -0.80
C ALA A 157 10.14 14.23 -0.01
N GLU A 158 9.69 13.18 -0.68
CA GLU A 158 9.43 11.88 -0.05
C GLU A 158 10.72 11.21 0.44
N GLU A 159 11.80 11.31 -0.35
CA GLU A 159 13.14 10.87 0.08
C GLU A 159 13.60 11.62 1.35
N GLU A 160 13.33 12.92 1.42
CA GLU A 160 13.65 13.74 2.60
C GLU A 160 12.82 13.33 3.81
N ILE A 161 11.51 13.12 3.64
CA ILE A 161 10.62 12.64 4.71
C ILE A 161 11.13 11.29 5.24
N LEU A 162 11.34 10.31 4.38
CA LEU A 162 11.81 8.98 4.80
C LEU A 162 13.15 9.04 5.51
N ARG A 163 14.12 9.77 4.95
CA ARG A 163 15.44 9.95 5.56
C ARG A 163 15.35 10.56 6.95
N ASN A 164 14.65 11.69 7.09
CA ASN A 164 14.61 12.44 8.34
C ASN A 164 13.80 11.70 9.41
N VAL A 165 12.67 11.09 9.02
CA VAL A 165 11.82 10.35 9.95
C VAL A 165 12.49 9.04 10.39
N CYS A 166 13.04 8.24 9.48
CA CYS A 166 13.72 6.99 9.85
C CYS A 166 15.00 7.23 10.67
N ASN A 167 15.65 8.38 10.52
CA ASN A 167 16.80 8.75 11.35
C ASN A 167 16.38 9.22 12.76
N ALA A 168 15.22 9.87 12.88
CA ALA A 168 14.74 10.40 14.15
C ALA A 168 14.02 9.39 15.03
N PHE A 169 13.30 8.45 14.42
CA PHE A 169 12.49 7.46 15.13
C PHE A 169 13.15 6.09 15.14
N ALA A 170 13.15 5.43 16.29
CA ALA A 170 13.60 4.04 16.40
C ALA A 170 12.64 3.05 15.72
N ARG A 171 11.39 3.44 15.51
CA ARG A 171 10.34 2.62 14.88
C ARG A 171 9.56 3.46 13.88
N THR A 172 9.64 3.10 12.63
CA THR A 172 8.91 3.76 11.53
C THR A 172 8.13 2.71 10.74
N ILE A 173 6.87 3.00 10.49
CA ILE A 173 5.97 2.22 9.65
C ILE A 173 5.72 3.05 8.39
N VAL A 174 5.86 2.45 7.21
CA VAL A 174 5.49 3.11 5.96
C VAL A 174 4.21 2.48 5.42
N VAL A 175 3.22 3.31 5.14
CA VAL A 175 1.95 2.92 4.53
C VAL A 175 1.93 3.42 3.09
N LEU A 176 1.71 2.53 2.15
CA LEU A 176 1.64 2.82 0.73
C LEU A 176 0.19 2.86 0.26
N ASN A 177 -0.36 4.07 0.14
CA ASN A 177 -1.65 4.33 -0.50
C ASN A 177 -1.43 4.57 -1.99
N VAL A 178 -1.02 3.50 -2.67
CA VAL A 178 -0.54 3.53 -4.06
C VAL A 178 -1.35 2.53 -4.88
N GLY A 179 -1.92 2.96 -5.98
CA GLY A 179 -2.75 2.12 -6.85
C GLY A 179 -1.96 1.31 -7.88
N ASN A 180 -0.66 1.50 -7.94
CA ASN A 180 0.26 0.87 -8.88
C ASN A 180 1.50 0.35 -8.13
N ILE A 181 2.46 -0.28 -8.79
CA ILE A 181 3.76 -0.60 -8.18
C ILE A 181 4.68 0.63 -8.21
N MET A 182 5.66 0.67 -7.32
CA MET A 182 6.66 1.72 -7.26
C MET A 182 8.05 1.15 -6.91
N ASP A 183 9.10 1.94 -7.10
CA ASP A 183 10.44 1.59 -6.63
C ASP A 183 10.43 1.28 -5.13
N MET A 184 11.05 0.17 -4.75
CA MET A 184 11.12 -0.28 -3.36
C MET A 184 12.56 -0.32 -2.81
N LYS A 185 13.55 0.22 -3.52
CA LYS A 185 14.96 0.28 -3.07
C LYS A 185 15.13 1.12 -1.80
N TRP A 186 14.24 2.07 -1.57
CA TRP A 186 14.22 2.88 -0.34
C TRP A 186 13.98 2.05 0.92
N VAL A 187 13.35 0.87 0.82
CA VAL A 187 13.15 -0.02 1.98
C VAL A 187 14.48 -0.50 2.54
N ASP A 188 15.45 -0.82 1.68
CA ASP A 188 16.79 -1.22 2.11
C ASP A 188 17.62 -0.02 2.57
N ARG A 189 17.39 1.14 1.97
CA ARG A 189 18.13 2.37 2.28
C ARG A 189 17.75 2.94 3.65
N TYR A 190 16.46 3.04 3.94
CA TYR A 190 15.94 3.68 5.16
C TYR A 190 15.51 2.68 6.24
N GLN A 191 15.34 1.43 5.91
CA GLN A 191 15.02 0.30 6.79
C GLN A 191 13.86 0.56 7.77
N PRO A 192 12.68 1.02 7.31
CA PRO A 192 11.51 1.11 8.17
C PRO A 192 11.18 -0.27 8.75
N GLN A 193 10.69 -0.33 9.99
CA GLN A 193 10.37 -1.58 10.65
C GLN A 193 9.16 -2.29 10.06
N ALA A 194 8.22 -1.54 9.46
CA ALA A 194 7.12 -2.15 8.70
C ALA A 194 6.83 -1.38 7.42
N VAL A 195 6.35 -2.12 6.43
CA VAL A 195 5.84 -1.59 5.16
C VAL A 195 4.50 -2.27 4.86
N LEU A 196 3.46 -1.46 4.77
CA LEU A 196 2.09 -1.91 4.52
C LEU A 196 1.55 -1.29 3.24
N TYR A 197 1.20 -2.11 2.26
CA TYR A 197 0.61 -1.70 0.99
C TYR A 197 -0.91 -1.77 1.10
N VAL A 198 -1.60 -0.62 1.08
CA VAL A 198 -3.05 -0.54 1.29
C VAL A 198 -3.83 -0.23 0.01
N TRP A 199 -3.13 -0.11 -1.11
CA TRP A 199 -3.71 0.18 -2.41
C TRP A 199 -4.54 1.48 -2.41
N GLN A 200 -5.61 1.51 -3.22
CA GLN A 200 -6.64 2.54 -3.23
C GLN A 200 -7.93 1.95 -2.66
N GLY A 201 -8.13 2.12 -1.36
CA GLY A 201 -9.10 1.37 -0.56
C GLY A 201 -10.57 1.83 -0.66
N GLY A 202 -10.94 2.68 -1.64
CA GLY A 202 -12.29 3.19 -1.77
C GLY A 202 -12.67 4.17 -0.66
N GLN A 203 -13.97 4.39 -0.50
CA GLN A 203 -14.49 5.35 0.50
C GLN A 203 -14.13 4.99 1.95
N GLU A 204 -13.90 3.71 2.25
CA GLU A 204 -13.55 3.20 3.59
C GLU A 204 -12.05 2.94 3.75
N GLY A 205 -11.21 3.35 2.80
CA GLY A 205 -9.76 3.05 2.77
C GLY A 205 -9.01 3.47 4.03
N GLY A 206 -9.33 4.64 4.59
CA GLY A 206 -8.72 5.12 5.83
C GLY A 206 -9.05 4.23 7.03
N ARG A 207 -10.32 3.89 7.24
CA ARG A 207 -10.74 2.97 8.31
C ARG A 207 -10.22 1.56 8.11
N ALA A 208 -10.21 1.07 6.87
CA ALA A 208 -9.66 -0.22 6.53
C ALA A 208 -8.16 -0.33 6.87
N THR A 209 -7.39 0.72 6.53
CA THR A 209 -5.97 0.82 6.90
C THR A 209 -5.78 0.78 8.42
N VAL A 210 -6.63 1.49 9.17
CA VAL A 210 -6.57 1.51 10.63
C VAL A 210 -6.91 0.14 11.22
N ASP A 211 -7.87 -0.59 10.68
CA ASP A 211 -8.19 -1.95 11.14
C ASP A 211 -6.99 -2.90 11.00
N VAL A 212 -6.19 -2.73 9.95
CA VAL A 212 -4.95 -3.49 9.79
C VAL A 212 -3.88 -2.98 10.76
N LEU A 213 -3.62 -1.68 10.80
CA LEU A 213 -2.61 -1.10 11.70
C LEU A 213 -2.83 -1.47 13.17
N THR A 214 -4.08 -1.53 13.61
CA THR A 214 -4.45 -1.85 15.01
C THR A 214 -4.68 -3.34 15.28
N GLY A 215 -4.58 -4.18 14.24
CA GLY A 215 -4.76 -5.62 14.36
C GLY A 215 -6.21 -6.08 14.53
N LYS A 216 -7.20 -5.23 14.29
CA LYS A 216 -8.60 -5.65 14.21
C LYS A 216 -8.83 -6.60 13.04
N VAL A 217 -8.08 -6.36 11.95
CA VAL A 217 -8.02 -7.25 10.80
C VAL A 217 -6.58 -7.66 10.55
N ASN A 218 -6.34 -8.94 10.35
CA ASN A 218 -5.05 -9.47 9.94
C ASN A 218 -4.90 -9.25 8.42
N PRO A 219 -3.80 -8.62 7.94
CA PRO A 219 -3.56 -8.50 6.50
C PRO A 219 -3.45 -9.89 5.87
N GLY A 220 -4.26 -10.12 4.87
CA GLY A 220 -4.29 -11.40 4.13
C GLY A 220 -4.00 -11.23 2.65
N GLY A 221 -3.80 -9.99 2.21
CA GLY A 221 -3.49 -9.65 0.83
C GLY A 221 -2.16 -10.20 0.37
N LYS A 222 -2.08 -10.50 -0.91
CA LYS A 222 -0.86 -10.95 -1.60
C LYS A 222 -0.64 -10.05 -2.80
N LEU A 223 0.61 -9.76 -3.13
CA LEU A 223 0.94 -8.98 -4.32
C LEU A 223 0.38 -9.65 -5.56
N SER A 224 -0.36 -8.87 -6.35
CA SER A 224 -0.88 -9.26 -7.67
C SER A 224 0.16 -9.11 -8.78
N ASP A 225 1.31 -8.51 -8.45
CA ASP A 225 2.41 -8.23 -9.35
C ASP A 225 3.74 -8.66 -8.75
N THR A 226 4.74 -8.94 -9.60
CA THR A 226 6.13 -8.99 -9.18
C THR A 226 6.66 -7.57 -9.09
N ILE A 227 7.25 -7.19 -7.98
CA ILE A 227 7.99 -5.93 -7.86
C ILE A 227 9.46 -6.25 -8.11
N ALA A 228 9.99 -5.73 -9.22
CA ALA A 228 11.39 -5.89 -9.58
C ALA A 228 12.31 -4.92 -8.82
N GLU A 229 13.63 -5.13 -8.88
CA GLU A 229 14.62 -4.21 -8.32
C GLU A 229 14.62 -2.87 -9.06
N ASP A 230 14.45 -2.89 -10.38
CA ASP A 230 14.36 -1.71 -11.24
C ASP A 230 13.22 -1.82 -12.25
N ILE A 231 12.70 -0.67 -12.71
CA ILE A 231 11.68 -0.64 -13.75
C ILE A 231 12.22 -1.17 -15.09
N GLU A 232 13.51 -1.01 -15.32
CA GLU A 232 14.21 -1.53 -16.49
C GLU A 232 14.33 -3.06 -16.50
N ASP A 233 14.07 -3.72 -15.39
CA ASP A 233 14.07 -5.19 -15.32
C ASP A 233 12.79 -5.82 -15.91
N TYR A 234 11.76 -5.02 -16.19
CA TYR A 234 10.57 -5.49 -16.89
C TYR A 234 10.80 -5.50 -18.41
N PRO A 235 10.58 -6.64 -19.10
CA PRO A 235 10.87 -6.76 -20.54
C PRO A 235 10.14 -5.75 -21.41
N SER A 236 8.94 -5.32 -20.99
CA SER A 236 8.14 -4.33 -21.72
C SER A 236 8.70 -2.91 -21.66
N THR A 237 9.60 -2.59 -20.73
CA THR A 237 10.12 -1.22 -20.57
C THR A 237 10.80 -0.69 -21.82
N GLU A 238 11.52 -1.56 -22.57
CA GLU A 238 12.25 -1.15 -23.77
C GLU A 238 11.35 -0.73 -24.94
N ASN A 239 10.12 -1.23 -25.02
CA ASN A 239 9.22 -1.01 -26.14
C ASN A 239 7.84 -0.50 -25.75
N PHE A 240 7.66 -0.08 -24.49
CA PHE A 240 6.41 0.46 -23.99
C PHE A 240 6.11 1.84 -24.57
N GLY A 241 4.86 2.06 -24.99
CA GLY A 241 4.37 3.39 -25.37
C GLY A 241 4.75 3.86 -26.78
N ASP A 242 5.20 2.97 -27.67
CA ASP A 242 5.38 3.34 -29.09
C ASP A 242 4.01 3.68 -29.73
N PRO A 243 3.85 4.88 -30.32
CA PRO A 243 2.56 5.31 -30.87
C PRO A 243 2.23 4.70 -32.23
N VAL A 244 3.16 4.03 -32.90
CA VAL A 244 3.02 3.50 -34.25
C VAL A 244 2.95 2.00 -34.27
N GLU A 245 3.81 1.33 -33.52
CA GLU A 245 3.94 -0.12 -33.49
C GLU A 245 3.95 -0.63 -32.05
N ASN A 246 3.30 -1.76 -31.82
CA ASN A 246 3.30 -2.44 -30.53
C ASN A 246 3.75 -3.87 -30.70
N PHE A 247 4.83 -4.24 -30.02
CA PHE A 247 5.43 -5.57 -30.07
C PHE A 247 5.13 -6.33 -28.79
N TYR A 248 4.52 -7.51 -28.91
CA TYR A 248 4.30 -8.42 -27.77
C TYR A 248 5.60 -9.20 -27.46
N THR A 249 6.62 -8.51 -27.00
CA THR A 249 7.96 -9.08 -26.74
C THR A 249 7.95 -10.10 -25.60
N GLU A 250 7.03 -9.96 -24.65
CA GLU A 250 6.93 -10.85 -23.50
C GLU A 250 6.23 -12.18 -23.84
N ASP A 251 5.42 -12.24 -24.92
CA ASP A 251 4.63 -13.41 -25.32
C ASP A 251 3.85 -13.96 -24.11
N ILE A 252 4.01 -15.24 -23.75
CA ILE A 252 3.40 -15.87 -22.58
C ILE A 252 4.10 -15.52 -21.26
N TYR A 253 5.28 -14.94 -21.32
CA TYR A 253 6.12 -14.63 -20.16
C TYR A 253 5.84 -13.23 -19.60
N VAL A 254 4.58 -12.94 -19.32
CA VAL A 254 4.16 -11.67 -18.72
C VAL A 254 4.28 -11.75 -17.20
N GLY A 255 4.84 -10.71 -16.58
CA GLY A 255 4.94 -10.54 -15.14
C GLY A 255 5.74 -11.67 -14.46
N TYR A 256 5.17 -12.31 -13.44
CA TYR A 256 5.88 -13.35 -12.68
C TYR A 256 6.38 -14.52 -13.53
N ARG A 257 5.74 -14.83 -14.67
CA ARG A 257 6.21 -15.91 -15.55
C ARG A 257 7.57 -15.62 -16.12
N TYR A 258 7.84 -14.35 -16.48
CA TYR A 258 9.16 -13.92 -16.93
C TYR A 258 10.17 -14.03 -15.79
N PHE A 259 9.88 -13.41 -14.65
CA PHE A 259 10.81 -13.35 -13.53
C PHE A 259 11.15 -14.74 -13.00
N GLU A 260 10.15 -15.59 -12.79
CA GLU A 260 10.38 -16.96 -12.30
C GLU A 260 11.17 -17.84 -13.28
N THR A 261 11.09 -17.54 -14.58
CA THR A 261 11.77 -18.32 -15.62
C THR A 261 13.18 -17.81 -15.91
N PHE A 262 13.35 -16.50 -16.02
CA PHE A 262 14.57 -15.91 -16.61
C PHE A 262 15.33 -14.94 -15.70
N ALA A 263 14.69 -14.33 -14.70
CA ALA A 263 15.22 -13.19 -13.97
C ALA A 263 14.88 -13.17 -12.48
N ARG A 264 14.99 -14.30 -11.79
CA ARG A 264 14.68 -14.42 -10.34
C ARG A 264 15.55 -13.53 -9.47
N ASP A 265 16.77 -13.26 -9.89
CA ASP A 265 17.72 -12.39 -9.20
C ASP A 265 17.35 -10.90 -9.29
N LYS A 266 16.38 -10.56 -10.15
CA LYS A 266 15.85 -9.21 -10.33
C LYS A 266 14.58 -8.91 -9.49
N VAL A 267 14.15 -9.85 -8.70
CA VAL A 267 12.89 -9.76 -7.95
C VAL A 267 13.13 -9.19 -6.56
N LYS A 268 12.52 -8.04 -6.27
CA LYS A 268 12.47 -7.45 -4.93
C LYS A 268 11.39 -8.09 -4.07
N TYR A 269 10.17 -8.16 -4.60
CA TYR A 269 9.05 -8.87 -3.99
C TYR A 269 8.36 -9.72 -5.04
N PRO A 270 8.27 -11.04 -4.85
CA PRO A 270 7.64 -11.91 -5.84
C PRO A 270 6.12 -11.75 -5.87
N PHE A 271 5.51 -12.07 -7.00
CA PHE A 271 4.07 -12.29 -7.12
C PHE A 271 3.59 -13.23 -6.00
N GLY A 272 2.47 -12.87 -5.37
CA GLY A 272 1.91 -13.64 -4.27
C GLY A 272 2.59 -13.42 -2.91
N PHE A 273 3.57 -12.52 -2.81
CA PHE A 273 4.18 -12.17 -1.54
C PHE A 273 3.22 -11.39 -0.65
N GLY A 274 3.25 -11.67 0.64
CA GLY A 274 2.53 -10.95 1.66
C GLY A 274 2.67 -11.66 3.00
N LEU A 275 3.05 -10.91 4.03
CA LEU A 275 3.16 -11.38 5.41
C LEU A 275 1.81 -11.33 6.12
N SER A 276 1.76 -11.93 7.29
CA SER A 276 0.57 -11.97 8.14
C SER A 276 0.98 -11.77 9.61
N TYR A 277 0.06 -11.30 10.46
CA TYR A 277 0.24 -11.24 11.90
C TYR A 277 0.15 -12.64 12.56
N THR A 278 -0.23 -13.66 11.78
CA THR A 278 -0.22 -15.05 12.21
C THR A 278 0.71 -15.88 11.33
N ARG A 279 0.83 -17.15 11.60
CA ARG A 279 1.64 -18.09 10.83
C ARG A 279 0.79 -19.26 10.37
N PHE A 280 0.98 -19.62 9.10
CA PHE A 280 0.37 -20.80 8.51
C PHE A 280 1.45 -21.85 8.24
N GLN A 281 1.10 -23.11 8.43
CA GLN A 281 1.86 -24.25 8.01
C GLN A 281 1.08 -24.96 6.90
N THR A 282 1.74 -25.19 5.78
CA THR A 282 1.17 -25.88 4.62
C THR A 282 1.84 -27.24 4.49
N GLU A 283 1.05 -28.28 4.31
CA GLU A 283 1.49 -29.64 4.06
C GLU A 283 0.83 -30.16 2.78
N SER A 284 1.63 -30.53 1.77
CA SER A 284 1.10 -31.20 0.60
C SER A 284 0.68 -32.64 0.94
N MET A 285 -0.60 -32.92 0.78
CA MET A 285 -1.21 -34.21 1.14
C MET A 285 -1.32 -35.15 -0.04
N GLY A 286 -1.26 -34.64 -1.25
CA GLY A 286 -1.28 -35.46 -2.45
C GLY A 286 -1.56 -34.73 -3.74
N LEU A 287 -1.19 -35.40 -4.84
CA LEU A 287 -1.52 -35.03 -6.20
C LEU A 287 -2.12 -36.28 -6.91
N ALA A 288 -3.31 -36.12 -7.43
CA ALA A 288 -3.92 -37.15 -8.28
C ALA A 288 -4.19 -36.57 -9.67
N VAL A 289 -3.82 -37.31 -10.72
CA VAL A 289 -4.03 -36.89 -12.10
C VAL A 289 -4.89 -37.96 -12.80
N GLN A 290 -6.02 -37.55 -13.40
CA GLN A 290 -6.90 -38.39 -14.15
C GLN A 290 -7.28 -37.72 -15.49
N GLY A 291 -6.70 -38.18 -16.57
CA GLY A 291 -6.87 -37.56 -17.89
C GLY A 291 -6.33 -36.12 -17.91
N THR A 292 -7.22 -35.16 -18.12
CA THR A 292 -6.90 -33.72 -18.13
C THR A 292 -7.14 -33.01 -16.78
N GLU A 293 -7.58 -33.76 -15.77
CA GLU A 293 -7.86 -33.25 -14.44
C GLU A 293 -6.69 -33.54 -13.49
N ALA A 294 -6.26 -32.53 -12.75
CA ALA A 294 -5.30 -32.66 -11.67
C ALA A 294 -5.95 -32.19 -10.36
N THR A 295 -5.92 -33.04 -9.34
CA THR A 295 -6.41 -32.71 -7.99
C THR A 295 -5.22 -32.57 -7.07
N VAL A 296 -5.02 -31.37 -6.52
CA VAL A 296 -4.02 -31.07 -5.49
C VAL A 296 -4.71 -31.01 -4.14
N ILE A 297 -4.17 -31.70 -3.17
CA ILE A 297 -4.70 -31.73 -1.79
C ILE A 297 -3.65 -31.10 -0.87
N GLU A 298 -4.00 -29.96 -0.30
CA GLU A 298 -3.14 -29.22 0.64
C GLU A 298 -3.84 -29.10 1.99
N LYS A 299 -3.09 -29.30 3.05
CA LYS A 299 -3.53 -29.03 4.42
C LYS A 299 -2.90 -27.75 4.91
N VAL A 300 -3.74 -26.74 5.20
CA VAL A 300 -3.31 -25.46 5.75
C VAL A 300 -3.72 -25.40 7.23
N THR A 301 -2.75 -25.16 8.09
CA THR A 301 -2.96 -25.04 9.53
C THR A 301 -2.50 -23.67 10.02
N ASN A 302 -3.38 -22.93 10.68
CA ASN A 302 -2.95 -21.72 11.39
C ASN A 302 -2.27 -22.13 12.70
N VAL A 303 -0.98 -21.88 12.78
CA VAL A 303 -0.13 -22.21 13.95
C VAL A 303 0.24 -20.96 14.77
N GLY A 304 -0.30 -19.80 14.45
CA GLY A 304 -0.12 -18.56 15.18
C GLY A 304 -1.28 -18.24 16.12
N GLY A 305 -1.24 -17.04 16.69
CA GLY A 305 -2.19 -16.60 17.73
C GLY A 305 -3.37 -15.77 17.26
N MET A 306 -3.46 -15.47 15.95
CA MET A 306 -4.50 -14.60 15.38
C MET A 306 -5.19 -15.30 14.22
N SER A 307 -6.49 -15.08 14.06
CA SER A 307 -7.23 -15.53 12.86
C SER A 307 -6.71 -14.80 11.62
N GLY A 308 -6.67 -15.49 10.50
CA GLY A 308 -6.20 -14.92 9.24
C GLY A 308 -6.59 -15.77 8.03
N ARG A 309 -6.18 -15.30 6.86
CA ARG A 309 -6.35 -15.97 5.58
C ARG A 309 -5.00 -16.30 4.98
N GLU A 310 -4.91 -17.38 4.27
CA GLU A 310 -3.75 -17.77 3.47
C GLU A 310 -4.19 -18.09 2.05
N THR A 311 -3.37 -17.69 1.09
CA THR A 311 -3.59 -17.97 -0.33
C THR A 311 -2.66 -19.07 -0.78
N ILE A 312 -3.20 -20.16 -1.26
CA ILE A 312 -2.45 -21.27 -1.84
C ILE A 312 -2.42 -21.08 -3.35
N GLN A 313 -1.22 -21.06 -3.91
CA GLN A 313 -0.97 -21.01 -5.34
C GLN A 313 -0.61 -22.43 -5.83
N VAL A 314 -1.27 -22.89 -6.90
CA VAL A 314 -1.08 -24.20 -7.51
C VAL A 314 -0.66 -24.06 -8.96
#